data_cefb6da30b6dc421e8399be77ed29127
#
_entry.id   cefb6da30b6dc421e8399be77ed29127
#
_cell.length_a   1.000
_cell.length_b   1.000
_cell.length_c   1.000
_cell.angle_alpha   90.00
_cell.angle_beta   90.00
_cell.angle_gamma   90.00
#
_symmetry.space_group_name_H-M   'P 1'
#
loop_
_entity.id
_entity.type
_entity.pdbx_description
1 polymer ?
#
loop_
_entity_poly.entity_id
_entity_poly.type
_entity_poly.pdbx_seq_one_letter_code
_entity_poly.pdbx_strand_id
1 'polypeptide(L)'
;MVSGEEIFSVMQACVLLSWYFYHEGRWVEIWIFAAFQTRVAIPLRLNYPGTFSTGGNHSQGAYLAPPKNLRELECRRRTWWMTIIFDRIASVAGWIHAIDERDIGTELPLRMEDFESDVSIESCDKIRFDHLS
;
A
#
# COMPACT_ATOMS: atom_id res chain seq x y z
N MET A 1 15.51 8.86 -14.94
CA MET A 1 15.26 7.91 -13.84
C MET A 1 13.79 8.04 -13.43
N VAL A 2 13.05 6.95 -13.37
CA VAL A 2 11.63 6.97 -13.01
C VAL A 2 11.49 7.35 -11.54
N SER A 3 10.59 8.29 -11.21
CA SER A 3 10.38 8.71 -9.82
C SER A 3 9.59 7.67 -9.01
N GLY A 4 9.74 7.70 -7.69
CA GLY A 4 8.95 6.82 -6.81
C GLY A 4 7.44 7.02 -6.95
N GLU A 5 7.00 8.25 -7.19
CA GLU A 5 5.60 8.61 -7.41
C GLU A 5 5.04 7.99 -8.70
N GLU A 6 5.82 7.99 -9.77
CA GLU A 6 5.44 7.33 -11.02
C GLU A 6 5.34 5.82 -10.84
N ILE A 7 6.30 5.21 -10.15
CA ILE A 7 6.28 3.77 -9.84
C ILE A 7 5.05 3.43 -8.99
N PHE A 8 4.73 4.26 -8.00
CA PHE A 8 3.55 4.07 -7.17
C PHE A 8 2.25 4.16 -7.97
N SER A 9 2.15 5.10 -8.90
CA SER A 9 1.00 5.23 -9.80
C SER A 9 0.85 4.01 -10.72
N VAL A 10 1.96 3.47 -11.22
CA VAL A 10 1.95 2.22 -12.00
C VAL A 10 1.48 1.05 -11.14
N MET A 11 1.92 0.97 -9.89
CA MET A 11 1.46 -0.06 -8.96
C MET A 11 -0.05 0.03 -8.72
N GLN A 12 -0.60 1.22 -8.53
CA GLN A 12 -2.05 1.43 -8.40
C GLN A 12 -2.81 1.00 -9.67
N ALA A 13 -2.27 1.32 -10.85
CA ALA A 13 -2.85 0.85 -12.10
C ALA A 13 -2.85 -0.69 -12.20
N CYS A 14 -1.79 -1.34 -11.73
CA CYS A 14 -1.72 -2.80 -11.70
C CYS A 14 -2.74 -3.41 -10.73
N VAL A 15 -3.04 -2.75 -9.60
CA VAL A 15 -4.12 -3.16 -8.69
C VAL A 15 -5.47 -3.15 -9.43
N LEU A 16 -5.77 -2.10 -10.17
CA LEU A 16 -7.01 -1.99 -10.94
C LEU A 16 -7.09 -3.04 -12.06
N LEU A 17 -5.97 -3.28 -12.75
CA LEU A 17 -5.89 -4.35 -13.76
C LEU A 17 -6.08 -5.73 -13.15
N SER A 18 -5.55 -5.97 -11.96
CA SER A 18 -5.75 -7.25 -11.25
C SER A 18 -7.23 -7.48 -10.94
N TRP A 19 -7.98 -6.45 -10.56
CA TRP A 19 -9.43 -6.52 -10.40
C TRP A 19 -10.13 -6.89 -11.70
N TYR A 20 -9.77 -6.26 -12.80
CA TYR A 20 -10.32 -6.56 -14.11
C TYR A 20 -10.07 -8.02 -14.51
N PHE A 21 -8.84 -8.48 -14.38
CA PHE A 21 -8.49 -9.86 -14.69
C PHE A 21 -9.18 -10.88 -13.77
N TYR A 22 -9.39 -10.52 -12.51
CA TYR A 22 -10.17 -11.34 -11.59
C TYR A 22 -11.60 -11.54 -12.06
N HIS A 23 -12.27 -10.48 -12.51
CA HIS A 23 -13.62 -10.56 -13.07
C HIS A 23 -13.68 -11.35 -14.37
N GLU A 24 -12.66 -11.26 -15.19
CA GLU A 24 -12.56 -12.02 -16.44
C GLU A 24 -12.11 -13.47 -16.24
N GLY A 25 -11.76 -13.87 -15.04
CA GLY A 25 -11.27 -15.23 -14.75
C GLY A 25 -9.86 -15.51 -15.30
N ARG A 26 -9.07 -14.48 -15.55
CA ARG A 26 -7.72 -14.59 -16.14
C ARG A 26 -6.67 -14.76 -15.03
N TRP A 27 -6.56 -15.97 -14.51
CA TRP A 27 -5.75 -16.30 -13.34
C TRP A 27 -4.25 -16.12 -13.54
N VAL A 28 -3.73 -16.40 -14.73
CA VAL A 28 -2.31 -16.26 -15.03
C VAL A 28 -1.89 -14.79 -14.95
N GLU A 29 -2.69 -13.92 -15.53
CA GLU A 29 -2.43 -12.48 -15.50
C GLU A 29 -2.54 -11.91 -14.09
N ILE A 30 -3.50 -12.34 -13.28
CA ILE A 30 -3.58 -11.97 -11.86
C ILE A 30 -2.28 -12.35 -11.15
N TRP A 31 -1.77 -13.53 -11.39
CA TRP A 31 -0.56 -14.03 -10.76
C TRP A 31 0.67 -13.19 -11.11
N ILE A 32 0.80 -12.86 -12.38
CA ILE A 32 1.90 -12.00 -12.86
C ILE A 32 1.82 -10.60 -12.24
N PHE A 33 0.64 -9.98 -12.26
CA PHE A 33 0.47 -8.63 -11.73
C PHE A 33 0.55 -8.58 -10.20
N ALA A 34 0.09 -9.58 -9.49
CA ALA A 34 0.26 -9.69 -8.04
C ALA A 34 1.75 -9.79 -7.67
N ALA A 35 2.53 -10.59 -8.37
CA ALA A 35 3.97 -10.69 -8.17
C ALA A 35 4.70 -9.38 -8.46
N PHE A 36 4.31 -8.67 -9.52
CA PHE A 36 4.85 -7.36 -9.84
C PHE A 36 4.57 -6.34 -8.73
N GLN A 37 3.34 -6.24 -8.27
CA GLN A 37 2.92 -5.35 -7.19
C GLN A 37 3.74 -5.60 -5.92
N THR A 38 3.89 -6.85 -5.53
CA THR A 38 4.67 -7.26 -4.35
C THR A 38 6.12 -6.81 -4.46
N ARG A 39 6.74 -7.01 -5.61
CA ARG A 39 8.14 -6.61 -5.83
C ARG A 39 8.32 -5.10 -5.81
N VAL A 40 7.40 -4.36 -6.38
CA VAL A 40 7.44 -2.89 -6.43
C VAL A 40 7.21 -2.28 -5.06
N ALA A 41 6.35 -2.88 -4.23
CA ALA A 41 6.05 -2.40 -2.89
C ALA A 41 7.30 -2.34 -1.97
N ILE A 42 8.26 -3.24 -2.16
CA ILE A 42 9.46 -3.33 -1.31
C ILE A 42 10.35 -2.08 -1.42
N PRO A 43 10.81 -1.64 -2.61
CA PRO A 43 11.58 -0.41 -2.72
C PRO A 43 10.79 0.84 -2.34
N LEU A 44 9.47 0.82 -2.51
CA LEU A 44 8.59 1.89 -2.04
C LEU A 44 8.37 1.87 -0.52
N ARG A 45 8.84 0.84 0.17
CA ARG A 45 8.73 0.67 1.62
C ARG A 45 7.30 0.66 2.16
N LEU A 46 6.33 0.21 1.37
CA LEU A 46 4.92 0.19 1.76
C LEU A 46 4.62 -0.82 2.88
N ASN A 47 5.48 -1.80 3.07
CA ASN A 47 5.36 -2.85 4.09
C ASN A 47 5.92 -2.46 5.46
N TYR A 48 6.64 -1.34 5.59
CA TYR A 48 7.26 -0.95 6.85
C TYR A 48 6.33 -0.13 7.75
N PRO A 49 6.26 -0.45 9.05
CA PRO A 49 5.57 0.41 10.01
C PRO A 49 6.30 1.74 10.16
N GLY A 50 5.57 2.83 10.26
CA GLY A 50 6.16 4.15 10.50
C GLY A 50 6.92 4.77 9.34
N THR A 51 7.02 4.13 8.19
CA THR A 51 7.61 4.72 6.97
C THR A 51 6.87 6.00 6.56
N PHE A 52 5.68 6.15 7.04
CA PHE A 52 4.77 7.22 6.71
C PHE A 52 4.61 8.24 7.84
N SER A 53 5.36 8.10 8.93
CA SER A 53 5.34 9.14 9.96
C SER A 53 6.02 10.40 9.43
N THR A 54 5.35 11.52 9.54
CA THR A 54 5.85 12.83 9.14
C THR A 54 6.99 13.34 10.02
N GLY A 55 7.33 12.60 11.06
CA GLY A 55 8.31 12.91 12.09
C GLY A 55 9.67 12.24 11.95
N GLY A 56 10.25 12.24 10.78
CA GLY A 56 11.68 12.41 10.69
C GLY A 56 12.63 11.22 10.79
N ASN A 57 12.27 9.98 10.61
CA ASN A 57 13.28 8.96 10.27
C ASN A 57 13.04 8.46 8.84
N HIS A 58 13.50 9.25 7.89
CA HIS A 58 13.64 8.81 6.53
C HIS A 58 14.60 7.62 6.49
N SER A 59 14.08 6.42 6.25
CA SER A 59 14.98 5.34 5.92
C SER A 59 15.72 5.73 4.63
N GLN A 60 17.02 5.86 4.73
CA GLN A 60 17.87 6.10 3.57
C GLN A 60 17.53 5.07 2.50
N GLY A 61 17.21 5.51 1.30
CA GLY A 61 16.89 4.65 0.17
C GLY A 61 15.41 4.44 -0.12
N ALA A 62 14.49 5.10 0.57
CA ALA A 62 13.08 5.08 0.17
C ALA A 62 12.85 5.92 -1.08
N TYR A 63 12.22 5.33 -2.10
CA TYR A 63 11.91 6.04 -3.36
C TYR A 63 10.73 7.01 -3.25
N LEU A 64 9.88 6.84 -2.24
CA LEU A 64 8.76 7.75 -1.99
C LEU A 64 9.14 8.82 -0.97
N ALA A 65 8.79 10.05 -1.29
CA ALA A 65 8.82 11.14 -0.32
C ALA A 65 7.80 10.89 0.82
N PRO A 66 7.97 11.49 2.01
CA PRO A 66 6.97 11.40 3.07
C PRO A 66 5.60 11.84 2.58
N PRO A 67 4.51 11.22 3.07
CA PRO A 67 3.17 11.62 2.67
C PRO A 67 2.89 13.06 3.13
N LYS A 68 2.27 13.85 2.27
CA LYS A 68 1.96 15.26 2.53
C LYS A 68 0.80 15.43 3.52
N ASN A 69 -0.11 14.47 3.54
CA ASN A 69 -1.31 14.49 4.36
C ASN A 69 -1.79 13.08 4.66
N LEU A 70 -2.78 12.96 5.55
CA LEU A 70 -3.35 11.68 5.94
C LEU A 70 -4.01 10.96 4.77
N ARG A 71 -4.59 11.68 3.81
CA ARG A 71 -5.23 11.10 2.64
C ARG A 71 -4.22 10.36 1.77
N GLU A 72 -3.06 10.94 1.54
CA GLU A 72 -1.98 10.30 0.79
C GLU A 72 -1.44 9.07 1.53
N LEU A 73 -1.23 9.17 2.84
CA LEU A 73 -0.86 8.05 3.69
C LEU A 73 -1.87 6.90 3.58
N GLU A 74 -3.15 7.22 3.66
CA GLU A 74 -4.21 6.22 3.58
C GLU A 74 -4.30 5.58 2.20
N CYS A 75 -4.09 6.33 1.12
CA CYS A 75 -3.97 5.78 -0.23
C CYS A 75 -2.83 4.78 -0.34
N ARG A 76 -1.68 5.06 0.27
CA ARG A 76 -0.54 4.14 0.31
C ARG A 76 -0.87 2.87 1.09
N ARG A 77 -1.50 2.99 2.26
CA ARG A 77 -1.97 1.84 3.06
C ARG A 77 -2.94 0.97 2.26
N ARG A 78 -3.93 1.57 1.63
CA ARG A 78 -4.93 0.83 0.84
C ARG A 78 -4.30 0.13 -0.35
N THR A 79 -3.38 0.76 -1.05
CA THR A 79 -2.65 0.14 -2.15
C THR A 79 -1.86 -1.07 -1.68
N TRP A 80 -1.16 -0.97 -0.55
CA TRP A 80 -0.44 -2.09 0.04
C TRP A 80 -1.36 -3.24 0.45
N TRP A 81 -2.44 -2.95 1.14
CA TRP A 81 -3.38 -3.99 1.56
C TRP A 81 -4.10 -4.65 0.40
N MET A 82 -4.40 -3.91 -0.67
CA MET A 82 -4.90 -4.51 -1.91
C MET A 82 -3.88 -5.43 -2.55
N THR A 83 -2.60 -5.08 -2.52
CA THR A 83 -1.52 -5.96 -2.99
C THR A 83 -1.46 -7.27 -2.19
N ILE A 84 -1.61 -7.21 -0.87
CA ILE A 84 -1.70 -8.40 -0.01
C ILE A 84 -2.89 -9.27 -0.39
N ILE A 85 -4.05 -8.66 -0.60
CA ILE A 85 -5.27 -9.38 -1.01
C ILE A 85 -5.04 -10.14 -2.32
N PHE A 86 -4.47 -9.51 -3.34
CA PHE A 86 -4.18 -10.17 -4.61
C PHE A 86 -3.11 -11.24 -4.50
N ASP A 87 -2.10 -11.05 -3.65
CA ASP A 87 -1.12 -12.09 -3.35
C ASP A 87 -1.80 -13.33 -2.73
N ARG A 88 -2.74 -13.14 -1.83
CA ARG A 88 -3.50 -14.24 -1.21
C ARG A 88 -4.47 -14.89 -2.19
N ILE A 89 -5.14 -14.14 -3.04
CA ILE A 89 -6.00 -14.67 -4.10
C ILE A 89 -5.17 -15.51 -5.07
N ALA A 90 -4.04 -15.01 -5.52
CA ALA A 90 -3.14 -15.74 -6.42
C ALA A 90 -2.59 -17.01 -5.77
N SER A 91 -2.30 -17.01 -4.46
CA SER A 91 -1.78 -18.17 -3.75
C SER A 91 -2.78 -19.32 -3.62
N VAL A 92 -4.07 -19.04 -3.64
CA VAL A 92 -5.12 -20.08 -3.64
C VAL A 92 -5.00 -21.01 -4.86
N ALA A 93 -4.67 -20.45 -6.02
CA ALA A 93 -4.48 -21.23 -7.24
C ALA A 93 -3.10 -21.90 -7.33
N GLY A 94 -2.07 -21.29 -6.79
CA GLY A 94 -0.67 -21.73 -6.96
C GLY A 94 0.00 -22.28 -5.70
N TRP A 95 -0.64 -22.26 -4.55
CA TRP A 95 -0.12 -22.72 -3.25
C TRP A 95 1.12 -21.96 -2.73
N ILE A 96 1.54 -20.92 -3.42
CA ILE A 96 2.71 -20.11 -3.11
C ILE A 96 2.27 -18.65 -3.01
N HIS A 97 2.61 -18.01 -1.90
CA HIS A 97 2.45 -16.58 -1.72
C HIS A 97 3.81 -15.89 -1.70
N ALA A 98 3.87 -14.67 -2.17
CA ALA A 98 5.09 -13.89 -2.25
C ALA A 98 5.34 -13.05 -0.99
N ILE A 99 4.30 -12.74 -0.22
CA ILE A 99 4.36 -11.92 1.00
C ILE A 99 4.27 -12.80 2.23
N ASP A 100 5.32 -12.81 3.05
CA ASP A 100 5.31 -13.44 4.37
C ASP A 100 4.54 -12.52 5.36
N GLU A 101 3.74 -13.10 6.22
CA GLU A 101 2.98 -12.36 7.23
C GLU A 101 3.88 -11.56 8.18
N ARG A 102 5.08 -12.03 8.42
CA ARG A 102 6.09 -11.34 9.24
C ARG A 102 6.61 -10.06 8.63
N ASP A 103 6.47 -9.91 7.31
CA ASP A 103 6.90 -8.73 6.57
C ASP A 103 5.80 -7.66 6.47
N ILE A 104 4.60 -7.95 6.98
CA ILE A 104 3.47 -7.03 6.98
C ILE A 104 3.52 -6.19 8.27
N GLY A 105 4.19 -5.05 8.18
CA GLY A 105 4.30 -4.11 9.31
C GLY A 105 3.37 -2.90 9.23
N THR A 106 2.68 -2.73 8.11
CA THR A 106 1.82 -1.57 7.86
C THR A 106 0.49 -1.70 8.59
N GLU A 107 0.04 -0.60 9.19
CA GLU A 107 -1.26 -0.53 9.86
C GLU A 107 -2.42 -0.78 8.89
N LEU A 108 -3.54 -1.27 9.43
CA LEU A 108 -4.77 -1.46 8.67
C LEU A 108 -5.29 -0.13 8.13
N PRO A 109 -5.98 -0.15 6.98
CA PRO A 109 -6.64 1.04 6.43
C PRO A 109 -7.73 1.57 7.38
N LEU A 110 -7.99 2.85 7.29
CA LEU A 110 -9.13 3.48 7.95
C LEU A 110 -10.45 2.97 7.37
N ARG A 111 -11.50 3.06 8.16
CA ARG A 111 -12.85 2.82 7.65
C ARG A 111 -13.18 3.81 6.54
N MET A 112 -14.01 3.40 5.58
CA MET A 112 -14.39 4.25 4.45
C MET A 112 -15.04 5.56 4.92
N GLU A 113 -15.92 5.47 5.91
CA GLU A 113 -16.60 6.63 6.50
C GLU A 113 -15.62 7.64 7.08
N ASP A 114 -14.59 7.17 7.79
CA ASP A 114 -13.56 8.02 8.37
C ASP A 114 -12.65 8.63 7.29
N PHE A 115 -12.40 7.89 6.22
CA PHE A 115 -11.60 8.36 5.09
C PHE A 115 -12.31 9.44 4.26
N GLU A 116 -13.60 9.31 4.06
CA GLU A 116 -14.42 10.27 3.30
C GLU A 116 -14.76 11.53 4.10
N SER A 117 -14.67 11.47 5.43
CA SER A 117 -14.94 12.60 6.31
C SER A 117 -13.71 13.47 6.50
N ASP A 118 -13.70 14.65 5.94
CA ASP A 118 -12.60 15.61 6.08
C ASP A 118 -12.35 16.00 7.55
N VAL A 119 -13.42 16.05 8.37
CA VAL A 119 -13.34 16.39 9.80
C VAL A 119 -12.69 15.28 10.60
N SER A 120 -13.01 14.02 10.32
CA SER A 120 -12.40 12.86 10.98
C SER A 120 -10.92 12.74 10.63
N ILE A 121 -10.56 13.04 9.40
CA ILE A 121 -9.18 13.00 8.92
C ILE A 121 -8.32 14.02 9.68
N GLU A 122 -8.81 15.26 9.83
CA GLU A 122 -8.10 16.30 10.60
C GLU A 122 -7.98 15.97 12.08
N SER A 123 -9.02 15.38 12.68
CA SER A 123 -8.98 15.01 14.10
C SER A 123 -8.05 13.83 14.37
N CYS A 124 -7.97 12.85 13.45
CA CYS A 124 -7.01 11.76 13.53
C CYS A 124 -5.57 12.25 13.40
N ASP A 125 -5.31 13.23 12.56
CA ASP A 125 -3.98 13.85 12.45
C ASP A 125 -3.57 14.51 13.76
N LYS A 126 -4.46 15.28 14.39
CA LYS A 126 -4.18 15.91 15.70
C LYS A 126 -3.86 14.88 16.78
N ILE A 127 -4.66 13.84 16.93
CA ILE A 127 -4.46 12.79 17.92
C ILE A 127 -3.11 12.08 17.71
N ARG A 128 -2.72 11.87 16.46
CA ARG A 128 -1.47 11.18 16.13
C ARG A 128 -0.23 12.04 16.41
N PHE A 129 -0.32 13.34 16.18
CA PHE A 129 0.78 14.27 16.46
C PHE A 129 0.96 14.53 17.96
N ASP A 130 -0.13 14.56 18.73
CA ASP A 130 -0.09 14.76 20.18
C ASP A 130 0.49 13.56 20.94
N HIS A 131 0.43 12.35 20.38
CA HIS A 131 1.05 11.15 20.94
C HIS A 131 2.52 10.95 20.56
N LEU A 132 3.04 11.71 19.62
CA LEU A 132 4.43 11.63 19.13
C LEU A 132 5.32 12.80 19.61
N SER A 133 4.76 13.73 20.36
CA SER A 133 5.48 14.85 20.97
C SER A 133 5.95 14.56 22.40
#